data_1f08cc2ec46ecd6a9bbc8b217ea443fc
#
_entry.id   1f08cc2ec46ecd6a9bbc8b217ea443fc
#
_cell.length_a   1.000
_cell.length_b   1.000
_cell.length_c   1.000
_cell.angle_alpha   90.00
_cell.angle_beta   90.00
_cell.angle_gamma   90.00
#
_symmetry.space_group_name_H-M   'P 1'
#
loop_
_entity.id
_entity.type
_entity.pdbx_description
1 polymer ?
#
loop_
_entity_poly.entity_id
_entity_poly.type
_entity_poly.pdbx_seq_one_letter_code
_entity_poly.pdbx_strand_id
1 'polypeptide(L)'
;MIFWCQVLAPEGEQAMLSLNRNQIKYIVILAMLIDHIAWAFVPLASWQGQIMHMIGRLTGPTMAYFIAEGYVHTRSVKKYAKRLAIFAVISWIPFTFFEYGHLPIYKLNGNYTFEFSPGVIYTLFLALLAIWVWDKGTMMEAQKKAIIAYSYF
;
A
#
# COMPACT_ATOMS: atom_id res chain seq x y z
N MET A 1 13.35 -7.61 -15.42
CA MET A 1 12.86 -6.70 -14.34
C MET A 1 13.76 -5.48 -14.09
N ILE A 2 14.96 -5.42 -14.66
CA ILE A 2 15.88 -4.25 -14.60
C ILE A 2 15.48 -3.16 -15.60
N PHE A 3 14.69 -3.50 -16.63
CA PHE A 3 14.35 -2.60 -17.73
C PHE A 3 13.38 -1.44 -17.36
N TRP A 4 12.54 -1.61 -16.35
CA TRP A 4 11.59 -0.57 -15.91
C TRP A 4 12.19 0.48 -15.00
N CYS A 5 13.36 0.22 -14.41
CA CYS A 5 14.02 1.18 -13.53
C CYS A 5 14.81 2.27 -14.31
N GLN A 6 15.12 2.02 -15.58
CA GLN A 6 15.87 2.97 -16.43
C GLN A 6 14.98 3.92 -17.24
N VAL A 7 13.70 3.61 -17.41
CA VAL A 7 12.79 4.42 -18.24
C VAL A 7 12.24 5.66 -17.50
N LEU A 8 12.38 5.73 -16.17
CA LEU A 8 11.83 6.83 -15.36
C LEU A 8 12.88 7.81 -14.80
N ALA A 9 14.09 7.80 -15.31
CA ALA A 9 15.10 8.79 -14.95
C ALA A 9 15.58 9.55 -16.20
N PRO A 10 14.95 10.67 -16.59
CA PRO A 10 15.59 11.59 -17.52
C PRO A 10 16.76 12.28 -16.78
N GLU A 11 17.96 12.10 -17.30
CA GLU A 11 19.24 12.65 -16.77
C GLU A 11 19.37 14.17 -16.94
N GLY A 12 18.32 14.95 -16.91
CA GLY A 12 18.41 16.39 -17.18
C GLY A 12 17.74 17.31 -16.17
N GLU A 13 16.92 16.82 -15.25
CA GLU A 13 16.05 17.68 -14.44
C GLU A 13 16.15 17.45 -12.91
N GLN A 14 17.25 16.86 -12.45
CA GLN A 14 17.43 16.48 -11.03
C GLN A 14 17.91 17.61 -10.11
N ALA A 15 17.94 18.84 -10.56
CA ALA A 15 18.53 19.93 -9.78
C ALA A 15 17.55 20.74 -8.91
N MET A 16 16.24 20.49 -8.96
CA MET A 16 15.31 21.43 -8.31
C MET A 16 14.54 20.93 -7.09
N LEU A 17 14.43 19.64 -6.80
CA LEU A 17 13.83 19.12 -5.56
C LEU A 17 14.28 17.68 -5.31
N SER A 18 15.50 17.46 -4.90
CA SER A 18 15.94 16.14 -4.42
C SER A 18 15.36 15.89 -3.01
N LEU A 19 14.06 15.58 -2.94
CA LEU A 19 13.45 15.18 -1.70
C LEU A 19 14.02 13.83 -1.27
N ASN A 20 14.56 13.78 -0.04
CA ASN A 20 15.02 12.54 0.54
C ASN A 20 13.82 11.59 0.72
N ARG A 21 14.03 10.27 0.56
CA ARG A 21 13.01 9.23 0.76
C ARG A 21 12.20 9.41 2.04
N ASN A 22 12.85 9.83 3.12
CA ASN A 22 12.17 10.08 4.40
C ASN A 22 11.26 11.30 4.32
N GLN A 23 11.66 12.36 3.62
CA GLN A 23 10.83 13.56 3.43
C GLN A 23 9.56 13.23 2.64
N ILE A 24 9.68 12.43 1.58
CA ILE A 24 8.51 11.99 0.81
C ILE A 24 7.55 11.19 1.69
N LYS A 25 8.05 10.29 2.56
CA LYS A 25 7.21 9.54 3.50
C LYS A 25 6.46 10.46 4.46
N TYR A 26 7.11 11.48 5.00
CA TYR A 26 6.45 12.46 5.89
C TYR A 26 5.40 13.28 5.17
N ILE A 27 5.67 13.72 3.93
CA ILE A 27 4.69 14.45 3.10
C ILE A 27 3.46 13.58 2.84
N VAL A 28 3.65 12.31 2.53
CA VAL A 28 2.56 11.36 2.27
C VAL A 28 1.75 11.06 3.53
N ILE A 29 2.40 10.93 4.68
CA ILE A 29 1.71 10.77 5.98
C ILE A 29 0.88 12.02 6.29
N LEU A 30 1.42 13.21 6.04
CA LEU A 30 0.70 14.46 6.23
C LEU A 30 -0.50 14.57 5.27
N ALA A 31 -0.34 14.20 4.01
CA ALA A 31 -1.43 14.16 3.04
C ALA A 31 -2.55 13.20 3.47
N MET A 32 -2.19 12.03 4.01
CA MET A 32 -3.13 11.08 4.58
C MET A 32 -3.86 11.65 5.81
N LEU A 33 -3.16 12.37 6.66
CA LEU A 33 -3.76 13.04 7.82
C LEU A 33 -4.78 14.10 7.39
N ILE A 34 -4.46 14.90 6.37
CA ILE A 34 -5.37 15.90 5.79
C ILE A 34 -6.65 15.23 5.27
N ASP A 35 -6.53 14.10 4.59
CA ASP A 35 -7.66 13.32 4.09
C ASP A 35 -8.58 12.84 5.23
N HIS A 36 -8.00 12.29 6.30
CA HIS A 36 -8.78 11.83 7.45
C HIS A 36 -9.46 12.99 8.22
N ILE A 37 -8.81 14.15 8.32
CA ILE A 37 -9.42 15.36 8.89
C ILE A 37 -10.59 15.81 8.01
N ALA A 38 -10.43 15.78 6.68
CA ALA A 38 -11.51 16.11 5.75
C ALA A 38 -12.70 15.16 5.95
N TRP A 39 -12.44 13.88 6.08
CA TRP A 39 -13.47 12.86 6.29
C TRP A 39 -14.24 13.05 7.60
N ALA A 40 -13.55 13.46 8.67
CA ALA A 40 -14.13 13.63 9.98
C ALA A 40 -14.92 14.93 10.15
N PHE A 41 -14.49 16.03 9.52
CA PHE A 41 -14.98 17.37 9.84
C PHE A 41 -15.54 18.17 8.68
N VAL A 42 -15.30 17.75 7.43
CA VAL A 42 -15.69 18.52 6.24
C VAL A 42 -16.75 17.77 5.43
N PRO A 43 -17.89 18.39 5.08
CA PRO A 43 -18.89 17.76 4.24
C PRO A 43 -18.31 17.34 2.89
N LEU A 44 -18.53 16.09 2.49
CA LEU A 44 -18.03 15.51 1.23
C LEU A 44 -18.44 16.30 -0.02
N ALA A 45 -19.60 16.97 0.04
CA ALA A 45 -20.12 17.79 -1.06
C ALA A 45 -19.46 19.16 -1.19
N SER A 46 -18.64 19.58 -0.21
CA SER A 46 -17.96 20.87 -0.26
C SER A 46 -16.75 20.84 -1.18
N TRP A 47 -16.48 21.93 -1.88
CA TRP A 47 -15.31 22.05 -2.76
C TRP A 47 -13.99 21.90 -1.98
N GLN A 48 -13.97 22.39 -0.73
CA GLN A 48 -12.83 22.26 0.18
C GLN A 48 -12.55 20.80 0.54
N GLY A 49 -13.60 20.02 0.87
CA GLY A 49 -13.50 18.60 1.13
C GLY A 49 -12.96 17.83 -0.08
N GLN A 50 -13.42 18.15 -1.29
CA GLN A 50 -12.95 17.50 -2.50
C GLN A 50 -11.45 17.75 -2.75
N ILE A 51 -10.95 18.97 -2.54
CA ILE A 51 -9.53 19.28 -2.68
C ILE A 51 -8.69 18.47 -1.65
N MET A 52 -9.14 18.45 -0.40
CA MET A 52 -8.44 17.70 0.66
C MET A 52 -8.40 16.20 0.34
N HIS A 53 -9.49 15.63 -0.18
CA HIS A 53 -9.54 14.23 -0.62
C HIS A 53 -8.66 13.97 -1.86
N MET A 54 -8.55 14.93 -2.78
CA MET A 54 -7.61 14.80 -3.92
C MET A 54 -6.16 14.72 -3.44
N ILE A 55 -5.78 15.53 -2.47
CA ILE A 55 -4.44 15.47 -1.84
C ILE A 55 -4.23 14.11 -1.17
N GLY A 56 -5.23 13.63 -0.43
CA GLY A 56 -5.18 12.33 0.24
C GLY A 56 -5.04 11.15 -0.73
N ARG A 57 -5.68 11.20 -1.90
CA ARG A 57 -5.61 10.13 -2.91
C ARG A 57 -4.21 9.92 -3.51
N LEU A 58 -3.33 10.91 -3.47
CA LEU A 58 -1.92 10.76 -3.87
C LEU A 58 -1.16 9.79 -2.94
N THR A 59 -1.64 9.59 -1.72
CA THR A 59 -1.04 8.68 -0.74
C THR A 59 -1.04 7.23 -1.23
N GLY A 60 -2.12 6.76 -1.86
CA GLY A 60 -2.26 5.38 -2.33
C GLY A 60 -1.15 4.96 -3.30
N PRO A 61 -1.00 5.61 -4.46
CA PRO A 61 0.05 5.30 -5.42
C PRO A 61 1.46 5.43 -4.84
N THR A 62 1.71 6.45 -4.02
CA THR A 62 3.02 6.68 -3.42
C THR A 62 3.39 5.58 -2.42
N MET A 63 2.44 5.16 -1.58
CA MET A 63 2.65 4.05 -0.65
C MET A 63 2.81 2.72 -1.38
N ALA A 64 2.06 2.48 -2.47
CA ALA A 64 2.22 1.30 -3.31
C ALA A 64 3.63 1.25 -3.94
N TYR A 65 4.15 2.39 -4.39
CA TYR A 65 5.52 2.50 -4.86
C TYR A 65 6.53 2.12 -3.77
N PHE A 66 6.39 2.63 -2.54
CA PHE A 66 7.27 2.27 -1.43
C PHE A 66 7.19 0.79 -1.04
N ILE A 67 6.03 0.16 -1.17
CA ILE A 67 5.89 -1.29 -0.98
C ILE A 67 6.66 -2.06 -2.05
N ALA A 68 6.54 -1.67 -3.31
CA ALA A 68 7.27 -2.29 -4.42
C ALA A 68 8.79 -2.09 -4.27
N GLU A 69 9.23 -0.89 -3.92
CA GLU A 69 10.63 -0.60 -3.62
C GLU A 69 11.13 -1.43 -2.42
N GLY A 70 10.35 -1.48 -1.35
CA GLY A 70 10.64 -2.29 -0.17
C GLY A 70 10.73 -3.78 -0.50
N TYR A 71 9.91 -4.28 -1.42
CA TYR A 71 9.98 -5.65 -1.90
C TYR A 71 11.32 -5.97 -2.58
N VAL A 72 11.78 -5.10 -3.46
CA VAL A 72 13.05 -5.27 -4.20
C VAL A 72 14.26 -5.24 -3.26
N HIS A 73 14.24 -4.37 -2.25
CA HIS A 73 15.38 -4.18 -1.34
C HIS A 73 15.33 -5.07 -0.10
N THR A 74 14.26 -5.83 0.13
CA THR A 74 14.14 -6.64 1.33
C THR A 74 14.91 -7.94 1.22
N ARG A 75 15.68 -8.27 2.25
CA ARG A 75 16.39 -9.54 2.36
C ARG A 75 15.44 -10.73 2.59
N SER A 76 14.25 -10.51 3.16
CA SER A 76 13.28 -11.55 3.46
C SER A 76 11.85 -11.02 3.33
N VAL A 77 11.22 -11.32 2.19
CA VAL A 77 9.83 -10.98 1.89
C VAL A 77 8.87 -11.54 2.93
N LYS A 78 9.12 -12.75 3.45
CA LYS A 78 8.30 -13.38 4.50
C LYS A 78 8.26 -12.54 5.79
N LYS A 79 9.42 -12.03 6.23
CA LYS A 79 9.48 -11.16 7.42
C LYS A 79 8.80 -9.82 7.17
N TYR A 80 8.95 -9.26 5.99
CA TYR A 80 8.30 -8.01 5.58
C TYR A 80 6.77 -8.18 5.55
N ALA A 81 6.28 -9.22 4.88
CA ALA A 81 4.85 -9.53 4.83
C ALA A 81 4.25 -9.78 6.23
N LYS A 82 4.97 -10.51 7.09
CA LYS A 82 4.52 -10.75 8.48
C LYS A 82 4.36 -9.44 9.27
N ARG A 83 5.34 -8.53 9.18
CA ARG A 83 5.25 -7.22 9.85
C ARG A 83 4.06 -6.42 9.33
N LEU A 84 3.89 -6.36 8.01
CA LEU A 84 2.79 -5.62 7.39
C LEU A 84 1.42 -6.23 7.74
N ALA A 85 1.32 -7.57 7.80
CA ALA A 85 0.11 -8.26 8.25
C ALA A 85 -0.25 -7.93 9.71
N ILE A 86 0.74 -7.93 10.61
CA ILE A 86 0.53 -7.56 12.02
C ILE A 86 0.03 -6.11 12.11
N PHE A 87 0.65 -5.18 11.38
CA PHE A 87 0.19 -3.80 11.34
C PHE A 87 -1.22 -3.66 10.74
N ALA A 88 -1.56 -4.44 9.71
CA ALA A 88 -2.90 -4.45 9.13
C ALA A 88 -3.96 -4.90 10.14
N VAL A 89 -3.67 -5.92 10.95
CA VAL A 89 -4.59 -6.39 12.00
C VAL A 89 -4.71 -5.38 13.12
N ILE A 90 -3.60 -4.79 13.59
CA ILE A 90 -3.62 -3.78 14.66
C ILE A 90 -4.36 -2.53 14.21
N SER A 91 -4.14 -2.06 12.98
CA SER A 91 -4.78 -0.85 12.45
C SER A 91 -6.25 -1.02 12.12
N TRP A 92 -6.71 -2.25 11.95
CA TRP A 92 -8.13 -2.54 11.68
C TRP A 92 -9.06 -2.09 12.81
N ILE A 93 -8.68 -2.31 14.08
CA ILE A 93 -9.49 -1.93 15.24
C ILE A 93 -9.74 -0.42 15.30
N PRO A 94 -8.70 0.46 15.34
CA PRO A 94 -8.92 1.90 15.37
C PRO A 94 -9.55 2.44 14.09
N PHE A 95 -9.31 1.82 12.94
CA PHE A 95 -9.89 2.24 11.68
C PHE A 95 -11.42 1.98 11.66
N THR A 96 -11.87 0.79 12.08
CA THR A 96 -13.29 0.48 12.21
C THR A 96 -13.99 1.40 13.21
N PHE A 97 -13.33 1.69 14.33
CA PHE A 97 -13.87 2.62 15.31
C PHE A 97 -14.00 4.05 14.75
N PHE A 98 -13.04 4.50 13.96
CA PHE A 98 -13.08 5.80 13.29
C PHE A 98 -14.19 5.89 12.25
N GLU A 99 -14.39 4.84 11.47
CA GLU A 99 -15.35 4.82 10.35
C GLU A 99 -16.80 4.66 10.81
N TYR A 100 -17.05 3.77 11.78
CA TYR A 100 -18.39 3.38 12.20
C TYR A 100 -18.76 3.81 13.63
N GLY A 101 -17.82 4.29 14.42
CA GLY A 101 -18.05 4.69 15.81
C GLY A 101 -18.21 3.53 16.80
N HIS A 102 -18.00 2.29 16.36
CA HIS A 102 -18.07 1.09 17.21
C HIS A 102 -16.92 0.13 16.94
N LEU A 103 -16.68 -0.81 17.85
CA LEU A 103 -15.68 -1.85 17.69
C LEU A 103 -16.08 -2.84 16.58
N PRO A 104 -15.10 -3.54 15.95
CA PRO A 104 -15.36 -4.48 14.85
C PRO A 104 -16.26 -5.66 15.24
N ILE A 105 -16.43 -5.90 16.53
CA ILE A 105 -17.39 -6.88 17.08
C ILE A 105 -18.34 -6.11 17.98
N TYR A 106 -19.61 -6.04 17.60
CA TYR A 106 -20.64 -5.37 18.38
C TYR A 106 -21.93 -6.19 18.43
N LYS A 107 -22.76 -5.91 19.43
CA LYS A 107 -24.02 -6.62 19.64
C LYS A 107 -25.17 -5.82 19.07
N LEU A 108 -25.84 -6.37 18.06
CA LEU A 108 -27.05 -5.80 17.46
C LEU A 108 -28.20 -6.78 17.59
N ASN A 109 -29.33 -6.33 18.17
CA ASN A 109 -30.55 -7.14 18.33
C ASN A 109 -30.34 -8.51 19.01
N GLY A 110 -29.38 -8.57 19.96
CA GLY A 110 -29.09 -9.82 20.68
C GLY A 110 -28.04 -10.71 20.03
N ASN A 111 -27.68 -10.48 18.76
CA ASN A 111 -26.69 -11.24 18.01
C ASN A 111 -25.36 -10.47 17.92
N TYR A 112 -24.24 -11.22 17.91
CA TYR A 112 -22.93 -10.64 17.64
C TYR A 112 -22.75 -10.46 16.14
N THR A 113 -22.53 -9.23 15.71
CA THR A 113 -22.20 -8.84 14.33
C THR A 113 -20.72 -8.53 14.23
N PHE A 114 -20.11 -9.00 13.15
CA PHE A 114 -18.71 -8.76 12.84
C PHE A 114 -18.63 -7.87 11.61
N GLU A 115 -17.95 -6.73 11.75
CA GLU A 115 -17.71 -5.80 10.66
C GLU A 115 -16.27 -5.87 10.21
N PHE A 116 -16.08 -6.15 8.94
CA PHE A 116 -14.76 -6.23 8.33
C PHE A 116 -14.55 -5.01 7.41
N SER A 117 -13.97 -3.96 7.97
CA SER A 117 -13.55 -2.77 7.22
C SER A 117 -12.02 -2.64 7.29
N PRO A 118 -11.31 -3.28 6.36
CA PRO A 118 -9.86 -3.24 6.34
C PRO A 118 -9.36 -1.88 5.83
N GLY A 119 -8.50 -1.23 6.60
CA GLY A 119 -7.87 0.02 6.23
C GLY A 119 -6.84 -0.11 5.10
N VAL A 120 -6.27 1.01 4.69
CA VAL A 120 -5.27 1.11 3.61
C VAL A 120 -4.08 0.15 3.82
N ILE A 121 -3.66 -0.11 5.06
CA ILE A 121 -2.54 -1.01 5.37
C ILE A 121 -2.82 -2.44 4.91
N TYR A 122 -4.06 -2.90 5.03
CA TYR A 122 -4.48 -4.21 4.52
C TYR A 122 -4.38 -4.28 2.99
N THR A 123 -4.80 -3.23 2.30
CA THR A 123 -4.66 -3.14 0.83
C THR A 123 -3.20 -3.19 0.39
N LEU A 124 -2.31 -2.49 1.11
CA LEU A 124 -0.87 -2.54 0.88
C LEU A 124 -0.28 -3.92 1.16
N PHE A 125 -0.78 -4.64 2.17
CA PHE A 125 -0.40 -6.01 2.43
C PHE A 125 -0.80 -6.95 1.29
N LEU A 126 -2.02 -6.82 0.77
CA LEU A 126 -2.48 -7.57 -0.40
C LEU A 126 -1.66 -7.25 -1.66
N ALA A 127 -1.31 -5.99 -1.87
CA ALA A 127 -0.44 -5.57 -2.98
C ALA A 127 0.94 -6.23 -2.87
N LEU A 128 1.52 -6.28 -1.67
CA LEU A 128 2.79 -6.98 -1.42
C LEU A 128 2.68 -8.49 -1.74
N LEU A 129 1.59 -9.13 -1.32
CA LEU A 129 1.35 -10.54 -1.63
C LEU A 129 1.19 -10.78 -3.12
N ALA A 130 0.47 -9.90 -3.82
CA ALA A 130 0.27 -9.99 -5.26
C ALA A 130 1.62 -9.90 -6.01
N ILE A 131 2.48 -8.95 -5.65
CA ILE A 131 3.84 -8.83 -6.21
C ILE A 131 4.64 -10.11 -5.93
N TRP A 132 4.59 -10.63 -4.72
CA TRP A 132 5.33 -11.82 -4.33
C TRP A 132 4.87 -13.08 -5.07
N VAL A 133 3.57 -13.27 -5.23
CA VAL A 133 2.99 -14.40 -5.99
C VAL A 133 3.36 -14.28 -7.47
N TRP A 134 3.24 -13.08 -8.04
CA TRP A 134 3.62 -12.81 -9.42
C TRP A 134 5.10 -13.11 -9.70
N ASP A 135 5.98 -12.63 -8.84
CA ASP A 135 7.42 -12.83 -8.98
C ASP A 135 7.77 -14.34 -8.92
N LYS A 136 7.17 -15.09 -7.99
CA LYS A 136 7.34 -16.54 -7.94
C LYS A 136 6.79 -17.25 -9.16
N GLY A 137 5.64 -16.83 -9.66
CA GLY A 137 5.03 -17.40 -10.86
C GLY A 137 5.92 -17.20 -12.08
N THR A 138 6.45 -16.01 -12.29
CA THR A 138 7.37 -15.69 -13.39
C THR A 138 8.70 -16.44 -13.28
N MET A 139 9.24 -16.60 -12.07
CA MET A 139 10.47 -17.40 -11.84
C MET A 139 10.24 -18.88 -12.14
N MET A 140 9.10 -19.46 -11.75
CA MET A 140 8.76 -20.85 -12.05
C MET A 140 8.60 -21.08 -13.55
N GLU A 141 7.97 -20.16 -14.27
CA GLU A 141 7.84 -20.24 -15.73
C GLU A 141 9.20 -20.13 -16.44
N ALA A 142 10.09 -19.26 -15.99
CA ALA A 142 11.43 -19.14 -16.52
C ALA A 142 12.27 -20.42 -16.29
N GLN A 143 12.17 -21.03 -15.11
CA GLN A 143 12.83 -22.30 -14.80
C GLN A 143 12.30 -23.45 -15.66
N LYS A 144 10.98 -23.57 -15.84
CA LYS A 144 10.39 -24.60 -16.73
C LYS A 144 10.90 -24.45 -18.16
N LYS A 145 10.93 -23.24 -18.71
CA LYS A 145 11.46 -22.98 -20.05
C LYS A 145 12.93 -23.34 -20.18
N ALA A 146 13.75 -23.05 -19.15
CA ALA A 146 15.16 -23.43 -19.14
C ALA A 146 15.35 -24.95 -19.13
N ILE A 147 14.59 -25.69 -18.30
CA ILE A 147 14.66 -27.16 -18.24
C ILE A 147 14.26 -27.79 -19.57
N ILE A 148 13.19 -27.29 -20.18
CA ILE A 148 12.73 -27.76 -21.49
C ILE A 148 13.80 -27.49 -22.54
N ALA A 149 14.39 -26.31 -22.58
CA ALA A 149 15.47 -25.98 -23.51
C ALA A 149 16.70 -26.91 -23.35
N TYR A 150 17.04 -27.24 -22.09
CA TYR A 150 18.14 -28.17 -21.79
C TYR A 150 17.83 -29.63 -22.17
N SER A 151 16.56 -30.04 -22.22
CA SER A 151 16.17 -31.40 -22.59
C SER A 151 16.20 -31.67 -24.12
N TYR A 152 16.33 -30.63 -24.92
CA TYR A 152 16.43 -30.72 -26.38
C TYR A 152 17.88 -30.67 -26.93
N PHE A 153 18.86 -30.54 -26.05
CA PHE A 153 20.29 -30.62 -26.33
C PHE A 153 20.92 -31.90 -25.75
#